data_dd303e70cf5952a24be32422af1e94ff
#
_entry.id   dd303e70cf5952a24be32422af1e94ff
#
_cell.length_a   1.000
_cell.length_b   1.000
_cell.length_c   1.000
_cell.angle_alpha   90.00
_cell.angle_beta   90.00
_cell.angle_gamma   90.00
#
_symmetry.space_group_name_H-M   'P 1'
#
loop_
_entity.id
_entity.type
_entity.pdbx_description
1 polymer ?
#
loop_
_entity_poly.entity_id
_entity_poly.type
_entity_poly.pdbx_seq_one_letter_code
_entity_poly.pdbx_strand_id
1 'polypeptide(L)'
;MTPGTPDTPAGAKIATTAGPLDDADVPAYLDAVGLPGLADVHVHFLPEQMQIKVWGFFDQAAAHYGQAWPIRYRFDERARLQIVRSLGIRAIPALTYPHKPGMAKWLNDWNADFARRVPDAIHCGTLYPEPDVADYVAQALGAGARLFKMHVQVGQYAPDDALLDPAWELLEAAGVPVVIHAGSAPLPGAFTGSRRIASVLRRWPRLTLVIAHMGMPEYDEFADLALAYERVHLDTTMAFTDFVEARTPTSAAYRARLTSLQDKVVLGSDFPNIPYPYAHQLSALTRLDLGDDWMRAVLWRNGARLLGLR
;
A
#
# COMPACT_ATOMS: atom_id res chain seq x y z
N MET A 1 12.57 -7.72 59.46
CA MET A 1 13.30 -7.21 58.29
C MET A 1 12.85 -7.99 57.07
N THR A 2 11.95 -7.43 56.31
CA THR A 2 11.47 -7.99 55.04
C THR A 2 12.37 -7.46 53.92
N PRO A 3 12.88 -8.31 53.00
CA PRO A 3 13.69 -7.84 51.89
C PRO A 3 12.81 -7.11 50.89
N GLY A 4 13.23 -5.89 50.51
CA GLY A 4 12.59 -5.07 49.48
C GLY A 4 12.70 -5.74 48.11
N THR A 5 11.60 -5.75 47.39
CA THR A 5 11.51 -6.07 45.95
C THR A 5 12.40 -5.11 45.17
N PRO A 6 13.23 -5.58 44.22
CA PRO A 6 13.98 -4.68 43.35
C PRO A 6 13.03 -3.92 42.43
N ASP A 7 13.18 -2.61 42.39
CA ASP A 7 12.56 -1.71 41.42
C ASP A 7 12.90 -2.18 40.00
N THR A 8 11.90 -2.53 39.23
CA THR A 8 12.03 -2.73 37.79
C THR A 8 12.34 -1.36 37.16
N PRO A 9 13.45 -1.19 36.41
CA PRO A 9 13.75 0.09 35.81
C PRO A 9 12.63 0.48 34.85
N ALA A 10 12.09 1.68 35.01
CA ALA A 10 11.17 2.32 34.07
C ALA A 10 11.73 2.17 32.66
N GLY A 11 10.92 1.67 31.73
CA GLY A 11 11.31 1.25 30.39
C GLY A 11 12.24 2.23 29.70
N ALA A 12 13.41 1.76 29.28
CA ALA A 12 14.30 2.51 28.44
C ALA A 12 13.55 2.99 27.20
N LYS A 13 13.61 4.31 26.92
CA LYS A 13 12.99 4.88 25.71
C LYS A 13 13.58 4.16 24.52
N ILE A 14 12.73 3.58 23.67
CA ILE A 14 13.16 2.94 22.42
C ILE A 14 13.72 4.03 21.51
N ALA A 15 14.98 3.87 21.07
CA ALA A 15 15.62 4.85 20.21
C ALA A 15 14.97 4.83 18.81
N THR A 16 14.58 5.99 18.30
CA THR A 16 14.09 6.18 16.95
C THR A 16 14.99 7.17 16.21
N THR A 17 15.57 6.74 15.09
CA THR A 17 16.40 7.60 14.24
C THR A 17 15.55 8.72 13.65
N ALA A 18 16.04 9.96 13.63
CA ALA A 18 15.33 11.10 13.07
C ALA A 18 15.01 10.89 11.58
N GLY A 19 13.77 11.18 11.18
CA GLY A 19 13.31 11.00 9.80
C GLY A 19 13.95 11.95 8.79
N PRO A 20 13.94 11.61 7.49
CA PRO A 20 14.52 12.44 6.44
C PRO A 20 13.70 13.73 6.24
N LEU A 21 14.36 14.86 5.94
CA LEU A 21 13.69 16.15 5.70
C LEU A 21 13.30 16.32 4.24
N ASP A 22 14.10 15.80 3.30
CA ASP A 22 13.85 15.84 1.86
C ASP A 22 14.22 14.49 1.23
N ASP A 23 13.81 14.28 -0.02
CA ASP A 23 14.06 13.05 -0.78
C ASP A 23 15.57 12.74 -0.92
N ALA A 24 16.41 13.77 -0.99
CA ALA A 24 17.86 13.62 -1.01
C ALA A 24 18.46 13.01 0.28
N ASP A 25 17.75 13.14 1.40
CA ASP A 25 18.19 12.61 2.70
C ASP A 25 17.84 11.14 2.89
N VAL A 26 16.94 10.59 2.05
CA VAL A 26 16.42 9.22 2.23
C VAL A 26 17.54 8.17 2.24
N PRO A 27 18.54 8.18 1.34
CA PRO A 27 19.62 7.18 1.39
C PRO A 27 20.39 7.21 2.71
N ALA A 28 20.74 8.39 3.21
CA ALA A 28 21.45 8.53 4.48
C ALA A 28 20.59 8.09 5.69
N TYR A 29 19.29 8.34 5.63
CA TYR A 29 18.33 7.84 6.62
C TYR A 29 18.27 6.31 6.62
N LEU A 30 18.21 5.67 5.44
CA LEU A 30 18.22 4.21 5.34
C LEU A 30 19.48 3.60 5.95
N ASP A 31 20.64 4.18 5.68
CA ASP A 31 21.92 3.75 6.27
C ASP A 31 21.89 3.88 7.80
N ALA A 32 21.37 5.01 8.32
CA ALA A 32 21.27 5.25 9.76
C ALA A 32 20.34 4.27 10.48
N VAL A 33 19.22 3.89 9.84
CA VAL A 33 18.28 2.87 10.36
C VAL A 33 18.83 1.44 10.17
N GLY A 34 19.83 1.26 9.31
CA GLY A 34 20.41 -0.05 8.95
C GLY A 34 19.55 -0.84 7.98
N LEU A 35 18.99 -0.17 6.96
CA LEU A 35 18.13 -0.77 5.94
C LEU A 35 18.87 -0.94 4.61
N PRO A 36 18.67 -2.06 3.88
CA PRO A 36 19.27 -2.26 2.57
C PRO A 36 18.57 -1.45 1.47
N GLY A 37 17.41 -0.87 1.76
CA GLY A 37 16.55 -0.11 0.87
C GLY A 37 15.11 -0.08 1.38
N LEU A 38 14.18 0.27 0.51
CA LEU A 38 12.74 0.31 0.76
C LEU A 38 12.02 -0.81 0.01
N ALA A 39 11.04 -1.44 0.67
CA ALA A 39 10.11 -2.40 0.07
C ALA A 39 8.71 -1.77 0.00
N ASP A 40 8.52 -0.83 -0.92
CA ASP A 40 7.27 -0.12 -1.14
C ASP A 40 6.32 -0.97 -1.97
N VAL A 41 5.19 -1.37 -1.38
CA VAL A 41 4.21 -2.25 -2.04
C VAL A 41 3.16 -1.48 -2.84
N HIS A 42 3.14 -0.14 -2.76
CA HIS A 42 2.10 0.69 -3.33
C HIS A 42 2.66 1.85 -4.17
N VAL A 43 3.14 1.51 -5.36
CA VAL A 43 3.68 2.44 -6.35
C VAL A 43 2.90 2.29 -7.65
N HIS A 44 2.61 3.40 -8.32
CA HIS A 44 1.88 3.42 -9.57
C HIS A 44 2.77 3.80 -10.75
N PHE A 45 2.79 2.92 -11.74
CA PHE A 45 3.15 3.22 -13.11
C PHE A 45 1.98 2.83 -13.99
N LEU A 46 1.55 3.73 -14.86
CA LEU A 46 0.36 3.58 -15.70
C LEU A 46 0.71 3.83 -17.15
N PRO A 47 -0.06 3.27 -18.12
CA PRO A 47 0.00 3.72 -19.50
C PRO A 47 -0.10 5.25 -19.56
N GLU A 48 0.73 5.89 -20.39
CA GLU A 48 0.89 7.35 -20.41
C GLU A 48 -0.45 8.10 -20.53
N GLN A 49 -1.31 7.66 -21.44
CA GLN A 49 -2.63 8.28 -21.61
C GLN A 49 -3.53 8.15 -20.37
N MET A 50 -3.41 7.05 -19.62
CA MET A 50 -4.11 6.86 -18.37
C MET A 50 -3.52 7.76 -17.28
N GLN A 51 -2.20 7.85 -17.20
CA GLN A 51 -1.51 8.71 -16.24
C GLN A 51 -1.91 10.18 -16.40
N ILE A 52 -1.98 10.67 -17.63
CA ILE A 52 -2.43 12.05 -17.93
C ILE A 52 -3.86 12.28 -17.43
N LYS A 53 -4.77 11.32 -17.65
CA LYS A 53 -6.16 11.41 -17.17
C LYS A 53 -6.26 11.37 -15.63
N VAL A 54 -5.48 10.52 -14.99
CA VAL A 54 -5.40 10.45 -13.52
C VAL A 54 -4.92 11.79 -12.95
N TRP A 55 -3.87 12.36 -13.51
CA TRP A 55 -3.39 13.68 -13.07
C TRP A 55 -4.40 14.79 -13.32
N GLY A 56 -5.09 14.77 -14.46
CA GLY A 56 -6.19 15.72 -14.75
C GLY A 56 -7.35 15.62 -13.77
N PHE A 57 -7.64 14.42 -13.25
CA PHE A 57 -8.62 14.23 -12.18
C PHE A 57 -8.15 14.84 -10.85
N PHE A 58 -6.87 14.68 -10.50
CA PHE A 58 -6.28 15.30 -9.30
C PHE A 58 -6.19 16.82 -9.40
N ASP A 59 -6.10 17.41 -10.60
CA ASP A 59 -6.19 18.86 -10.80
C ASP A 59 -7.52 19.43 -10.32
N GLN A 60 -8.57 18.62 -10.30
CA GLN A 60 -9.91 18.96 -9.83
C GLN A 60 -10.15 18.53 -8.36
N ALA A 61 -9.12 18.07 -7.64
CA ALA A 61 -9.26 17.51 -6.31
C ALA A 61 -9.91 18.46 -5.31
N ALA A 62 -9.65 19.76 -5.40
CA ALA A 62 -10.29 20.76 -4.55
C ALA A 62 -11.83 20.77 -4.72
N ALA A 63 -12.33 20.60 -5.95
CA ALA A 63 -13.75 20.51 -6.23
C ALA A 63 -14.32 19.13 -5.83
N HIS A 64 -13.57 18.05 -6.05
CA HIS A 64 -14.04 16.70 -5.74
C HIS A 64 -13.98 16.36 -4.25
N TYR A 65 -12.91 16.78 -3.57
CA TYR A 65 -12.57 16.35 -2.21
C TYR A 65 -12.52 17.50 -1.19
N GLY A 66 -12.69 18.76 -1.65
CA GLY A 66 -12.55 19.94 -0.78
C GLY A 66 -11.11 20.23 -0.33
N GLN A 67 -10.11 19.62 -0.98
CA GLN A 67 -8.69 19.81 -0.69
C GLN A 67 -7.88 19.74 -1.98
N ALA A 68 -7.01 20.73 -2.19
CA ALA A 68 -6.07 20.70 -3.31
C ALA A 68 -5.09 19.53 -3.19
N TRP A 69 -4.76 18.92 -4.33
CA TRP A 69 -3.87 17.77 -4.40
C TRP A 69 -2.79 17.99 -5.47
N PRO A 70 -1.83 18.89 -5.20
CA PRO A 70 -0.78 19.23 -6.16
C PRO A 70 0.24 18.10 -6.27
N ILE A 71 0.03 17.18 -7.20
CA ILE A 71 0.93 16.03 -7.38
C ILE A 71 2.36 16.51 -7.63
N ARG A 72 3.29 16.08 -6.78
CA ARG A 72 4.70 16.50 -6.80
C ARG A 72 5.50 15.84 -7.93
N TYR A 73 5.21 14.58 -8.28
CA TYR A 73 6.05 13.79 -9.20
C TYR A 73 5.44 13.68 -10.61
N ARG A 74 5.01 14.81 -11.16
CA ARG A 74 4.51 14.91 -12.54
C ARG A 74 5.66 14.94 -13.55
N PHE A 75 6.33 13.81 -13.66
CA PHE A 75 7.44 13.61 -14.59
C PHE A 75 7.10 12.47 -15.54
N ASP A 76 7.86 12.36 -16.63
CA ASP A 76 7.80 11.20 -17.53
C ASP A 76 8.18 9.89 -16.79
N GLU A 77 7.92 8.76 -17.42
CA GLU A 77 8.18 7.44 -16.83
C GLU A 77 9.66 7.27 -16.47
N ARG A 78 10.58 7.71 -17.34
CA ARG A 78 12.03 7.58 -17.14
C ARG A 78 12.48 8.35 -15.90
N ALA A 79 12.05 9.60 -15.75
CA ALA A 79 12.40 10.42 -14.60
C ALA A 79 11.81 9.82 -13.32
N ARG A 80 10.56 9.34 -13.35
CA ARG A 80 9.93 8.67 -12.19
C ARG A 80 10.70 7.40 -11.79
N LEU A 81 11.13 6.59 -12.74
CA LEU A 81 11.98 5.40 -12.47
C LEU A 81 13.32 5.81 -11.81
N GLN A 82 13.94 6.90 -12.28
CA GLN A 82 15.17 7.41 -11.66
C GLN A 82 14.92 7.86 -10.22
N ILE A 83 13.81 8.55 -9.96
CA ILE A 83 13.45 9.01 -8.61
C ILE A 83 13.25 7.81 -7.65
N VAL A 84 12.43 6.83 -7.99
CA VAL A 84 12.18 5.69 -7.08
C VAL A 84 13.45 4.89 -6.80
N ARG A 85 14.36 4.80 -7.77
CA ARG A 85 15.68 4.18 -7.59
C ARG A 85 16.58 5.00 -6.66
N SER A 86 16.60 6.34 -6.82
CA SER A 86 17.38 7.21 -5.94
C SER A 86 16.86 7.24 -4.50
N LEU A 87 15.57 6.98 -4.29
CA LEU A 87 14.96 6.79 -2.97
C LEU A 87 15.30 5.43 -2.33
N GLY A 88 15.98 4.53 -3.05
CA GLY A 88 16.35 3.22 -2.55
C GLY A 88 15.24 2.17 -2.61
N ILE A 89 14.18 2.37 -3.41
CA ILE A 89 13.15 1.35 -3.64
C ILE A 89 13.75 0.19 -4.43
N ARG A 90 13.74 -1.02 -3.85
CA ARG A 90 14.46 -2.19 -4.38
C ARG A 90 13.70 -2.98 -5.43
N ALA A 91 12.39 -2.89 -5.42
CA ALA A 91 11.54 -3.51 -6.44
C ALA A 91 10.36 -2.58 -6.70
N ILE A 92 10.05 -2.34 -7.96
CA ILE A 92 9.11 -1.31 -8.38
C ILE A 92 7.78 -1.96 -8.79
N PRO A 93 6.74 -1.93 -7.95
CA PRO A 93 5.40 -2.32 -8.39
C PRO A 93 4.87 -1.33 -9.43
N ALA A 94 4.25 -1.85 -10.50
CA ALA A 94 3.52 -1.03 -11.46
C ALA A 94 2.02 -1.27 -11.25
N LEU A 95 1.46 -0.74 -10.16
CA LEU A 95 0.07 -0.98 -9.82
C LEU A 95 -0.86 -0.23 -10.77
N THR A 96 -1.59 -0.99 -11.58
CA THR A 96 -2.68 -0.49 -12.44
C THR A 96 -4.03 -0.95 -11.89
N TYR A 97 -5.11 -0.25 -12.24
CA TYR A 97 -6.47 -0.62 -11.83
C TYR A 97 -7.48 -0.19 -12.88
N PRO A 98 -8.46 -1.05 -13.22
CA PRO A 98 -9.48 -0.74 -14.22
C PRO A 98 -10.55 0.21 -13.66
N HIS A 99 -11.06 1.09 -14.53
CA HIS A 99 -12.13 2.03 -14.22
C HIS A 99 -13.49 1.53 -14.75
N LYS A 100 -13.50 0.49 -15.57
CA LYS A 100 -14.69 -0.07 -16.21
C LYS A 100 -14.40 -1.47 -16.74
N PRO A 101 -15.44 -2.26 -17.08
CA PRO A 101 -15.28 -3.56 -17.73
C PRO A 101 -14.43 -3.49 -19.00
N GLY A 102 -13.72 -4.58 -19.30
CA GLY A 102 -12.87 -4.73 -20.49
C GLY A 102 -11.50 -4.04 -20.39
N MET A 103 -11.17 -3.39 -19.28
CA MET A 103 -9.85 -2.75 -19.11
C MET A 103 -8.81 -3.65 -18.47
N ALA A 104 -9.21 -4.60 -17.63
CA ALA A 104 -8.28 -5.37 -16.81
C ALA A 104 -7.29 -6.17 -17.67
N LYS A 105 -7.74 -6.85 -18.71
CA LYS A 105 -6.88 -7.60 -19.62
C LYS A 105 -5.83 -6.72 -20.31
N TRP A 106 -6.24 -5.59 -20.87
CA TRP A 106 -5.32 -4.63 -21.48
C TRP A 106 -4.28 -4.10 -20.49
N LEU A 107 -4.68 -3.83 -19.25
CA LEU A 107 -3.76 -3.39 -18.21
C LEU A 107 -2.78 -4.50 -17.80
N ASN A 108 -3.22 -5.76 -17.77
CA ASN A 108 -2.35 -6.89 -17.50
C ASN A 108 -1.31 -7.10 -18.61
N ASP A 109 -1.70 -6.93 -19.88
CA ASP A 109 -0.77 -6.98 -21.01
C ASP A 109 0.28 -5.86 -20.91
N TRP A 110 -0.16 -4.64 -20.54
CA TRP A 110 0.74 -3.50 -20.31
C TRP A 110 1.69 -3.76 -19.12
N ASN A 111 1.19 -4.32 -18.01
CA ASN A 111 1.99 -4.67 -16.84
C ASN A 111 3.06 -5.71 -17.16
N ALA A 112 2.73 -6.71 -17.95
CA ALA A 112 3.68 -7.71 -18.45
C ALA A 112 4.78 -7.06 -19.31
N ASP A 113 4.40 -6.13 -20.20
CA ASP A 113 5.36 -5.36 -21.01
C ASP A 113 6.26 -4.48 -20.14
N PHE A 114 5.68 -3.78 -19.15
CA PHE A 114 6.44 -2.95 -18.21
C PHE A 114 7.48 -3.79 -17.46
N ALA A 115 7.08 -4.94 -16.90
CA ALA A 115 7.98 -5.82 -16.16
C ALA A 115 9.11 -6.40 -17.05
N ARG A 116 8.84 -6.61 -18.36
CA ARG A 116 9.86 -7.09 -19.32
C ARG A 116 10.91 -6.00 -19.64
N ARG A 117 10.52 -4.73 -19.75
CA ARG A 117 11.41 -3.62 -20.13
C ARG A 117 12.06 -2.89 -18.96
N VAL A 118 11.58 -3.11 -17.73
CA VAL A 118 12.10 -2.50 -16.50
C VAL A 118 12.61 -3.61 -15.58
N PRO A 119 13.92 -3.88 -15.53
CA PRO A 119 14.48 -5.08 -14.88
C PRO A 119 14.20 -5.20 -13.38
N ASP A 120 14.03 -4.09 -12.69
CA ASP A 120 13.71 -4.00 -11.26
C ASP A 120 12.20 -3.85 -10.98
N ALA A 121 11.35 -3.97 -12.01
CA ALA A 121 9.91 -3.98 -11.83
C ALA A 121 9.40 -5.31 -11.31
N ILE A 122 8.33 -5.24 -10.50
CA ILE A 122 7.51 -6.39 -10.18
C ILE A 122 6.42 -6.52 -11.24
N HIS A 123 6.29 -7.72 -11.81
CA HIS A 123 5.14 -8.00 -12.67
C HIS A 123 3.87 -7.96 -11.84
N CYS A 124 3.05 -6.94 -12.07
CA CYS A 124 1.77 -6.75 -11.40
C CYS A 124 0.61 -7.17 -12.31
N GLY A 125 -0.52 -7.48 -11.68
CA GLY A 125 -1.78 -7.73 -12.35
C GLY A 125 -2.90 -6.90 -11.74
N THR A 126 -4.05 -6.91 -12.40
CA THR A 126 -5.28 -6.30 -11.90
C THR A 126 -6.48 -7.13 -12.35
N LEU A 127 -7.65 -6.87 -11.76
CA LEU A 127 -8.87 -7.61 -12.06
C LEU A 127 -10.11 -6.71 -11.93
N TYR A 128 -11.18 -7.15 -12.58
CA TYR A 128 -12.50 -6.50 -12.57
C TYR A 128 -13.58 -7.58 -12.54
N PRO A 129 -14.78 -7.36 -11.92
CA PRO A 129 -15.87 -8.33 -11.96
C PRO A 129 -16.48 -8.42 -13.37
N GLU A 130 -16.00 -9.37 -14.13
CA GLU A 130 -16.44 -9.68 -15.50
C GLU A 130 -16.33 -11.19 -15.77
N PRO A 131 -17.08 -11.74 -16.75
CA PRO A 131 -17.21 -13.19 -16.92
C PRO A 131 -15.92 -13.94 -17.17
N ASP A 132 -14.91 -13.31 -17.79
CA ASP A 132 -13.61 -13.89 -18.15
C ASP A 132 -12.49 -13.57 -17.13
N VAL A 133 -12.83 -13.08 -15.93
CA VAL A 133 -11.88 -12.69 -14.91
C VAL A 133 -10.91 -13.83 -14.54
N ALA A 134 -11.40 -15.05 -14.43
CA ALA A 134 -10.58 -16.21 -14.11
C ALA A 134 -9.50 -16.46 -15.17
N ASP A 135 -9.86 -16.34 -16.45
CA ASP A 135 -8.96 -16.63 -17.56
C ASP A 135 -7.77 -15.68 -17.60
N TYR A 136 -8.01 -14.37 -17.52
CA TYR A 136 -6.91 -13.42 -17.59
C TYR A 136 -6.14 -13.30 -16.27
N VAL A 137 -6.74 -13.62 -15.11
CA VAL A 137 -6.00 -13.73 -13.85
C VAL A 137 -5.09 -14.95 -13.88
N ALA A 138 -5.57 -16.11 -14.34
CA ALA A 138 -4.75 -17.30 -14.52
C ALA A 138 -3.62 -17.05 -15.53
N GLN A 139 -3.90 -16.35 -16.63
CA GLN A 139 -2.88 -15.96 -17.61
C GLN A 139 -1.82 -15.05 -16.99
N ALA A 140 -2.20 -14.02 -16.21
CA ALA A 140 -1.27 -13.12 -15.55
C ALA A 140 -0.39 -13.87 -14.53
N LEU A 141 -0.98 -14.75 -13.71
CA LEU A 141 -0.24 -15.61 -12.78
C LEU A 141 0.74 -16.53 -13.50
N GLY A 142 0.31 -17.19 -14.57
CA GLY A 142 1.15 -18.04 -15.41
C GLY A 142 2.30 -17.30 -16.10
N ALA A 143 2.11 -16.01 -16.41
CA ALA A 143 3.13 -15.10 -16.92
C ALA A 143 4.07 -14.54 -15.85
N GLY A 144 3.85 -14.88 -14.57
CA GLY A 144 4.72 -14.50 -13.46
C GLY A 144 4.30 -13.24 -12.69
N ALA A 145 3.03 -12.85 -12.77
CA ALA A 145 2.51 -11.78 -11.91
C ALA A 145 2.60 -12.18 -10.44
N ARG A 146 3.17 -11.29 -9.60
CA ARG A 146 3.45 -11.55 -8.18
C ARG A 146 2.78 -10.55 -7.22
N LEU A 147 2.01 -9.62 -7.75
CA LEU A 147 1.27 -8.62 -6.98
C LEU A 147 0.06 -8.18 -7.82
N PHE A 148 -1.11 -8.08 -7.20
CA PHE A 148 -2.29 -7.57 -7.88
C PHE A 148 -2.79 -6.27 -7.23
N LYS A 149 -3.51 -5.45 -8.00
CA LYS A 149 -4.16 -4.23 -7.49
C LYS A 149 -5.64 -4.23 -7.82
N MET A 150 -6.43 -3.81 -6.83
CA MET A 150 -7.84 -3.48 -6.98
C MET A 150 -8.14 -2.11 -6.40
N HIS A 151 -9.11 -1.41 -6.99
CA HIS A 151 -9.58 -0.12 -6.49
C HIS A 151 -11.11 -0.07 -6.58
N VAL A 152 -11.79 -0.46 -5.50
CA VAL A 152 -13.25 -0.66 -5.51
C VAL A 152 -14.03 0.63 -5.76
N GLN A 153 -13.52 1.78 -5.26
CA GLN A 153 -14.19 3.06 -5.44
C GLN A 153 -14.06 3.58 -6.87
N VAL A 154 -12.88 3.53 -7.47
CA VAL A 154 -12.65 3.97 -8.86
C VAL A 154 -13.32 3.03 -9.85
N GLY A 155 -13.22 1.73 -9.59
CA GLY A 155 -13.83 0.70 -10.42
C GLY A 155 -15.35 0.59 -10.27
N GLN A 156 -15.95 1.17 -9.22
CA GLN A 156 -17.37 1.14 -8.91
C GLN A 156 -17.96 -0.27 -8.85
N TYR A 157 -17.28 -1.18 -8.15
CA TYR A 157 -17.72 -2.56 -7.97
C TYR A 157 -17.51 -3.07 -6.53
N ALA A 158 -18.30 -4.09 -6.17
CA ALA A 158 -18.16 -4.76 -4.89
C ALA A 158 -17.01 -5.78 -4.92
N PRO A 159 -16.10 -5.79 -3.94
CA PRO A 159 -15.03 -6.80 -3.89
C PRO A 159 -15.57 -8.21 -3.59
N ASP A 160 -16.77 -8.32 -3.04
CA ASP A 160 -17.49 -9.57 -2.78
C ASP A 160 -18.50 -9.94 -3.86
N ASP A 161 -18.41 -9.33 -5.07
CA ASP A 161 -19.19 -9.72 -6.25
C ASP A 161 -18.88 -11.16 -6.65
N ALA A 162 -19.92 -11.95 -6.92
CA ALA A 162 -19.78 -13.36 -7.28
C ALA A 162 -18.96 -13.62 -8.55
N LEU A 163 -18.92 -12.66 -9.47
CA LEU A 163 -18.03 -12.74 -10.64
C LEU A 163 -16.55 -12.80 -10.28
N LEU A 164 -16.16 -12.27 -9.12
CA LEU A 164 -14.76 -12.31 -8.64
C LEU A 164 -14.38 -13.62 -7.96
N ASP A 165 -15.36 -14.48 -7.61
CA ASP A 165 -15.11 -15.71 -6.86
C ASP A 165 -14.01 -16.60 -7.45
N PRO A 166 -14.02 -16.89 -8.78
CA PRO A 166 -12.97 -17.72 -9.37
C PRO A 166 -11.59 -17.05 -9.34
N ALA A 167 -11.52 -15.72 -9.40
CA ALA A 167 -10.28 -14.99 -9.29
C ALA A 167 -9.73 -15.01 -7.87
N TRP A 168 -10.59 -14.88 -6.85
CA TRP A 168 -10.19 -15.01 -5.45
C TRP A 168 -9.64 -16.40 -5.13
N GLU A 169 -10.28 -17.45 -5.66
CA GLU A 169 -9.78 -18.82 -5.52
C GLU A 169 -8.38 -19.00 -6.11
N LEU A 170 -8.14 -18.49 -7.32
CA LEU A 170 -6.84 -18.54 -7.99
C LEU A 170 -5.77 -17.79 -7.20
N LEU A 171 -6.08 -16.58 -6.71
CA LEU A 171 -5.15 -15.73 -5.96
C LEU A 171 -4.84 -16.31 -4.58
N GLU A 172 -5.83 -16.90 -3.89
CA GLU A 172 -5.60 -17.61 -2.63
C GLU A 172 -4.72 -18.82 -2.83
N ALA A 173 -4.99 -19.64 -3.86
CA ALA A 173 -4.21 -20.83 -4.16
C ALA A 173 -2.76 -20.49 -4.54
N ALA A 174 -2.56 -19.42 -5.30
CA ALA A 174 -1.22 -18.93 -5.68
C ALA A 174 -0.49 -18.24 -4.51
N GLY A 175 -1.18 -17.81 -3.46
CA GLY A 175 -0.62 -17.03 -2.35
C GLY A 175 -0.11 -15.64 -2.76
N VAL A 176 -0.55 -15.13 -3.91
CA VAL A 176 -0.12 -13.84 -4.45
C VAL A 176 -0.87 -12.70 -3.75
N PRO A 177 -0.18 -11.68 -3.24
CA PRO A 177 -0.83 -10.58 -2.54
C PRO A 177 -1.64 -9.67 -3.49
N VAL A 178 -2.74 -9.14 -2.95
CA VAL A 178 -3.60 -8.16 -3.62
C VAL A 178 -3.62 -6.87 -2.80
N VAL A 179 -3.09 -5.79 -3.35
CA VAL A 179 -3.23 -4.44 -2.79
C VAL A 179 -4.62 -3.93 -3.16
N ILE A 180 -5.46 -3.68 -2.17
CA ILE A 180 -6.84 -3.27 -2.39
C ILE A 180 -7.16 -1.93 -1.73
N HIS A 181 -7.60 -0.94 -2.52
CA HIS A 181 -8.17 0.29 -2.00
C HIS A 181 -9.65 0.02 -1.67
N ALA A 182 -9.91 -0.25 -0.40
CA ALA A 182 -11.24 -0.61 0.13
C ALA A 182 -11.76 0.37 1.18
N GLY A 183 -10.89 1.18 1.81
CA GLY A 183 -11.29 2.23 2.74
C GLY A 183 -12.13 3.33 2.05
N SER A 184 -12.90 4.07 2.85
CA SER A 184 -13.86 5.06 2.33
C SER A 184 -13.26 6.43 2.05
N ALA A 185 -11.97 6.65 2.33
CA ALA A 185 -11.31 7.91 1.98
C ALA A 185 -10.90 7.94 0.49
N PRO A 186 -10.81 9.13 -0.14
CA PRO A 186 -11.11 10.46 0.41
C PRO A 186 -12.61 10.77 0.54
N LEU A 187 -13.48 9.99 -0.10
CA LEU A 187 -14.94 10.07 0.02
C LEU A 187 -15.53 8.67 0.07
N PRO A 188 -16.60 8.45 0.86
CA PRO A 188 -17.27 7.16 0.91
C PRO A 188 -17.93 6.82 -0.43
N GLY A 189 -17.83 5.55 -0.82
CA GLY A 189 -18.49 4.98 -2.00
C GLY A 189 -19.45 3.83 -1.63
N ALA A 190 -20.30 3.42 -2.56
CA ALA A 190 -21.27 2.35 -2.34
C ALA A 190 -20.61 0.99 -2.01
N PHE A 191 -19.35 0.81 -2.40
CA PHE A 191 -18.64 -0.46 -2.29
C PHE A 191 -17.46 -0.44 -1.32
N THR A 192 -17.17 0.72 -0.70
CA THR A 192 -16.07 0.90 0.26
C THR A 192 -16.45 0.42 1.66
N GLY A 193 -15.44 0.28 2.52
CA GLY A 193 -15.59 -0.12 3.92
C GLY A 193 -15.21 -1.57 4.21
N SER A 194 -14.97 -1.86 5.48
CA SER A 194 -14.43 -3.13 5.98
C SER A 194 -15.38 -4.33 5.80
N ARG A 195 -16.70 -4.11 5.80
CA ARG A 195 -17.71 -5.19 5.76
C ARG A 195 -17.59 -6.11 4.55
N ARG A 196 -17.35 -5.53 3.36
CA ARG A 196 -17.22 -6.30 2.12
C ARG A 196 -15.92 -7.09 2.09
N ILE A 197 -14.85 -6.52 2.62
CA ILE A 197 -13.58 -7.23 2.78
C ILE A 197 -13.72 -8.37 3.79
N ALA A 198 -14.42 -8.16 4.90
CA ALA A 198 -14.74 -9.24 5.82
C ALA A 198 -15.59 -10.35 5.16
N SER A 199 -16.48 -10.01 4.21
CA SER A 199 -17.23 -11.00 3.42
C SER A 199 -16.31 -11.84 2.53
N VAL A 200 -15.36 -11.20 1.84
CA VAL A 200 -14.33 -11.88 1.03
C VAL A 200 -13.50 -12.81 1.92
N LEU A 201 -12.96 -12.31 3.03
CA LEU A 201 -12.06 -13.08 3.91
C LEU A 201 -12.75 -14.27 4.62
N ARG A 202 -14.06 -14.22 4.88
CA ARG A 202 -14.81 -15.38 5.37
C ARG A 202 -14.85 -16.52 4.37
N ARG A 203 -14.85 -16.21 3.07
CA ARG A 203 -14.90 -17.20 1.98
C ARG A 203 -13.50 -17.69 1.59
N TRP A 204 -12.52 -16.78 1.62
CA TRP A 204 -11.12 -17.07 1.30
C TRP A 204 -10.19 -16.61 2.44
N PRO A 205 -10.13 -17.37 3.56
CA PRO A 205 -9.43 -16.95 4.77
C PRO A 205 -7.90 -16.96 4.67
N ARG A 206 -7.33 -17.60 3.64
CA ARG A 206 -5.89 -17.63 3.38
C ARG A 206 -5.46 -16.65 2.29
N LEU A 207 -6.38 -15.82 1.78
CA LEU A 207 -6.06 -14.80 0.80
C LEU A 207 -5.07 -13.78 1.40
N THR A 208 -4.02 -13.46 0.64
CA THR A 208 -3.07 -12.43 1.04
C THR A 208 -3.57 -11.07 0.57
N LEU A 209 -4.05 -10.25 1.49
CA LEU A 209 -4.52 -8.88 1.21
C LEU A 209 -3.61 -7.84 1.82
N VAL A 210 -3.36 -6.76 1.10
CA VAL A 210 -2.76 -5.52 1.58
C VAL A 210 -3.83 -4.43 1.46
N ILE A 211 -4.36 -4.00 2.59
CA ILE A 211 -5.37 -2.93 2.65
C ILE A 211 -4.66 -1.59 2.49
N ALA A 212 -4.94 -0.90 1.41
CA ALA A 212 -4.34 0.38 1.09
C ALA A 212 -4.71 1.46 2.12
N HIS A 213 -3.79 2.40 2.38
CA HIS A 213 -3.99 3.56 3.26
C HIS A 213 -4.42 3.18 4.70
N MET A 214 -3.95 2.05 5.22
CA MET A 214 -4.38 1.51 6.53
C MET A 214 -5.90 1.29 6.62
N GLY A 215 -6.62 1.31 5.49
CA GLY A 215 -8.09 1.23 5.45
C GLY A 215 -8.83 2.52 5.81
N MET A 216 -8.17 3.69 5.69
CA MET A 216 -8.68 5.00 6.03
C MET A 216 -10.09 5.29 5.47
N PRO A 217 -11.02 5.84 6.24
CA PRO A 217 -10.93 6.23 7.66
C PRO A 217 -11.30 5.11 8.64
N GLU A 218 -11.67 3.91 8.17
CA GLU A 218 -12.10 2.77 8.98
C GLU A 218 -10.88 2.02 9.56
N TYR A 219 -9.96 2.77 10.16
CA TYR A 219 -8.67 2.27 10.66
C TYR A 219 -8.81 1.10 11.64
N ASP A 220 -9.71 1.22 12.62
CA ASP A 220 -9.87 0.21 13.66
C ASP A 220 -10.45 -1.09 13.11
N GLU A 221 -11.47 -1.01 12.25
CA GLU A 221 -12.11 -2.18 11.65
C GLU A 221 -11.14 -2.95 10.73
N PHE A 222 -10.31 -2.24 9.96
CA PHE A 222 -9.30 -2.89 9.13
C PHE A 222 -8.13 -3.44 9.94
N ALA A 223 -7.76 -2.80 11.06
CA ALA A 223 -6.80 -3.35 12.01
C ALA A 223 -7.32 -4.64 12.66
N ASP A 224 -8.60 -4.70 12.98
CA ASP A 224 -9.23 -5.92 13.51
C ASP A 224 -9.17 -7.06 12.47
N LEU A 225 -9.42 -6.78 11.20
CA LEU A 225 -9.25 -7.77 10.13
C LEU A 225 -7.79 -8.22 9.99
N ALA A 226 -6.83 -7.30 10.08
CA ALA A 226 -5.41 -7.64 9.99
C ALA A 226 -4.94 -8.51 11.16
N LEU A 227 -5.51 -8.33 12.35
CA LEU A 227 -5.23 -9.18 13.52
C LEU A 227 -5.95 -10.52 13.46
N ALA A 228 -7.17 -10.57 12.89
CA ALA A 228 -7.97 -11.78 12.79
C ALA A 228 -7.49 -12.74 11.68
N TYR A 229 -6.90 -12.22 10.62
CA TYR A 229 -6.46 -13.02 9.47
C TYR A 229 -4.94 -12.93 9.29
N GLU A 230 -4.29 -14.10 9.26
CA GLU A 230 -2.83 -14.20 9.23
C GLU A 230 -2.18 -13.44 8.07
N ARG A 231 -2.81 -13.45 6.88
CA ARG A 231 -2.27 -12.91 5.64
C ARG A 231 -2.87 -11.56 5.24
N VAL A 232 -3.54 -10.88 6.17
CA VAL A 232 -4.03 -9.51 5.94
C VAL A 232 -3.01 -8.52 6.49
N HIS A 233 -2.64 -7.55 5.66
CA HIS A 233 -1.67 -6.49 5.92
C HIS A 233 -2.31 -5.13 5.66
N LEU A 234 -1.68 -4.08 6.20
CA LEU A 234 -2.11 -2.68 6.06
C LEU A 234 -0.95 -1.88 5.47
N ASP A 235 -1.12 -1.19 4.36
CA ASP A 235 -0.05 -0.33 3.85
C ASP A 235 -0.16 1.11 4.39
N THR A 236 0.99 1.74 4.57
CA THR A 236 1.12 3.05 5.19
C THR A 236 0.80 4.21 4.25
N THR A 237 0.41 3.94 3.02
CA THR A 237 0.19 4.97 2.01
C THR A 237 -0.57 6.17 2.57
N MET A 238 0.06 7.34 2.55
CA MET A 238 -0.43 8.63 3.04
C MET A 238 -0.81 8.68 4.53
N ALA A 239 -0.98 7.56 5.21
CA ALA A 239 -1.36 7.51 6.61
C ALA A 239 -0.33 8.25 7.51
N PHE A 240 -0.81 8.90 8.55
CA PHE A 240 -0.05 9.67 9.53
C PHE A 240 0.63 10.93 8.98
N THR A 241 0.53 11.23 7.70
CA THR A 241 1.04 12.48 7.12
C THR A 241 0.16 13.66 7.52
N ASP A 242 0.76 14.84 7.65
CA ASP A 242 0.01 16.06 7.99
C ASP A 242 -1.09 16.34 6.97
N PHE A 243 -0.89 15.94 5.72
CA PHE A 243 -1.87 16.07 4.64
C PHE A 243 -3.16 15.30 4.92
N VAL A 244 -3.06 14.10 5.48
CA VAL A 244 -4.21 13.25 5.80
C VAL A 244 -4.73 13.55 7.22
N GLU A 245 -3.84 13.69 8.19
CA GLU A 245 -4.21 13.92 9.60
C GLU A 245 -5.07 15.19 9.80
N ALA A 246 -4.89 16.19 8.92
CA ALA A 246 -5.72 17.41 8.95
C ALA A 246 -7.22 17.13 8.70
N ARG A 247 -7.58 16.01 8.05
CA ARG A 247 -8.97 15.68 7.69
C ARG A 247 -9.46 14.37 8.28
N THR A 248 -8.57 13.41 8.39
CA THR A 248 -8.86 12.05 8.84
C THR A 248 -7.83 11.67 9.90
N PRO A 249 -7.88 12.32 11.07
CA PRO A 249 -6.89 12.10 12.13
C PRO A 249 -7.02 10.69 12.70
N THR A 250 -5.87 10.07 12.94
CA THR A 250 -5.82 8.81 13.68
C THR A 250 -5.99 9.05 15.16
N SER A 251 -6.79 8.24 15.84
CA SER A 251 -7.00 8.32 17.28
C SER A 251 -5.74 7.89 18.06
N ALA A 252 -5.57 8.39 19.28
CA ALA A 252 -4.51 7.93 20.18
C ALA A 252 -4.65 6.42 20.49
N ALA A 253 -5.88 5.91 20.58
CA ALA A 253 -6.17 4.49 20.78
C ALA A 253 -5.67 3.65 19.57
N TYR A 254 -5.94 4.11 18.35
CA TYR A 254 -5.43 3.44 17.15
C TYR A 254 -3.91 3.43 17.09
N ARG A 255 -3.27 4.57 17.36
CA ARG A 255 -1.79 4.67 17.37
C ARG A 255 -1.16 3.72 18.39
N ALA A 256 -1.79 3.53 19.55
CA ALA A 256 -1.32 2.57 20.56
C ALA A 256 -1.36 1.11 20.06
N ARG A 257 -2.20 0.79 19.07
CA ARG A 257 -2.28 -0.56 18.46
C ARG A 257 -1.12 -0.86 17.49
N LEU A 258 -0.42 0.17 16.99
CA LEU A 258 0.61 0.01 15.95
C LEU A 258 1.76 -0.90 16.37
N THR A 259 2.10 -0.98 17.66
CA THR A 259 3.10 -1.91 18.18
C THR A 259 2.65 -3.37 17.98
N SER A 260 1.39 -3.68 18.26
CA SER A 260 0.84 -5.04 18.06
C SER A 260 0.62 -5.38 16.58
N LEU A 261 0.57 -4.39 15.72
CA LEU A 261 0.43 -4.51 14.27
C LEU A 261 1.79 -4.51 13.53
N GLN A 262 2.93 -4.51 14.22
CA GLN A 262 4.26 -4.36 13.62
C GLN A 262 4.48 -5.29 12.42
N ASP A 263 4.11 -6.57 12.53
CA ASP A 263 4.29 -7.55 11.46
C ASP A 263 3.19 -7.53 10.38
N LYS A 264 2.19 -6.68 10.58
CA LYS A 264 1.04 -6.50 9.66
C LYS A 264 1.15 -5.24 8.82
N VAL A 265 1.92 -4.25 9.27
CA VAL A 265 2.09 -2.97 8.56
C VAL A 265 3.21 -3.08 7.55
N VAL A 266 2.98 -2.60 6.33
CA VAL A 266 3.94 -2.56 5.23
C VAL A 266 4.04 -1.15 4.67
N LEU A 267 5.19 -0.79 4.11
CA LEU A 267 5.36 0.50 3.45
C LEU A 267 4.55 0.55 2.16
N GLY A 268 3.77 1.60 2.00
CA GLY A 268 3.17 2.04 0.76
C GLY A 268 3.27 3.56 0.65
N SER A 269 3.42 4.10 -0.56
CA SER A 269 3.58 5.55 -0.77
C SER A 269 2.50 6.20 -1.63
N ASP A 270 1.90 5.48 -2.56
CA ASP A 270 1.07 6.01 -3.65
C ASP A 270 1.86 6.83 -4.69
N PHE A 271 3.20 6.73 -4.68
CA PHE A 271 4.01 7.38 -5.70
C PHE A 271 3.52 7.02 -7.10
N PRO A 272 3.38 7.95 -8.05
CA PRO A 272 3.78 9.35 -8.02
C PRO A 272 2.67 10.33 -7.59
N ASN A 273 1.50 9.85 -7.17
CA ASN A 273 0.28 10.63 -7.04
C ASN A 273 0.19 11.39 -5.69
N ILE A 274 1.30 11.57 -4.99
CA ILE A 274 1.37 12.25 -3.69
C ILE A 274 1.65 13.74 -3.82
N PRO A 275 1.08 14.59 -2.92
CA PRO A 275 1.23 16.03 -2.97
C PRO A 275 2.44 16.57 -2.18
N TYR A 276 3.27 15.70 -1.63
CA TYR A 276 4.42 16.01 -0.78
C TYR A 276 5.66 15.21 -1.20
N PRO A 277 6.89 15.55 -0.73
CA PRO A 277 8.08 14.74 -0.94
C PRO A 277 7.91 13.33 -0.35
N TYR A 278 8.45 12.32 -0.99
CA TYR A 278 8.42 10.93 -0.47
C TYR A 278 8.97 10.83 0.96
N ALA A 279 10.04 11.58 1.24
CA ALA A 279 10.61 11.72 2.58
C ALA A 279 9.58 12.09 3.65
N HIS A 280 8.54 12.86 3.30
CA HIS A 280 7.49 13.26 4.24
C HIS A 280 6.71 12.06 4.79
N GLN A 281 6.45 11.03 3.96
CA GLN A 281 5.85 9.76 4.42
C GLN A 281 6.74 9.07 5.45
N LEU A 282 8.05 8.99 5.18
CA LEU A 282 9.01 8.36 6.10
C LEU A 282 9.11 9.14 7.42
N SER A 283 9.19 10.47 7.34
CA SER A 283 9.18 11.34 8.52
C SER A 283 7.88 11.23 9.33
N ALA A 284 6.73 11.08 8.67
CA ALA A 284 5.46 10.87 9.35
C ALA A 284 5.46 9.57 10.16
N LEU A 285 5.99 8.49 9.61
CA LEU A 285 6.14 7.21 10.31
C LEU A 285 7.15 7.31 11.46
N THR A 286 8.27 8.01 11.26
CA THR A 286 9.29 8.23 12.31
C THR A 286 8.72 9.00 13.51
N ARG A 287 7.84 9.99 13.27
CA ARG A 287 7.18 10.76 14.34
C ARG A 287 6.23 9.93 15.23
N LEU A 288 5.89 8.71 14.83
CA LEU A 288 5.14 7.78 15.69
C LEU A 288 5.97 7.30 16.89
N ASP A 289 7.29 7.46 16.86
CA ASP A 289 8.26 7.12 17.92
C ASP A 289 8.13 5.66 18.43
N LEU A 290 7.96 4.72 17.47
CA LEU A 290 7.81 3.29 17.73
C LEU A 290 9.15 2.52 17.72
N GLY A 291 10.25 3.22 17.50
CA GLY A 291 11.62 2.67 17.49
C GLY A 291 12.07 2.13 16.13
N ASP A 292 13.40 2.03 15.97
CA ASP A 292 14.01 1.63 14.70
C ASP A 292 13.67 0.19 14.28
N ASP A 293 13.39 -0.71 15.22
CA ASP A 293 12.99 -2.08 14.84
C ASP A 293 11.60 -2.12 14.19
N TRP A 294 10.66 -1.29 14.67
CA TRP A 294 9.38 -1.09 14.01
C TRP A 294 9.57 -0.48 12.62
N MET A 295 10.44 0.52 12.48
CA MET A 295 10.76 1.14 11.19
C MET A 295 11.37 0.11 10.22
N ARG A 296 12.30 -0.74 10.69
CA ARG A 296 12.87 -1.83 9.86
C ARG A 296 11.82 -2.85 9.42
N ALA A 297 10.87 -3.18 10.30
CA ALA A 297 9.77 -4.08 9.94
C ALA A 297 8.92 -3.49 8.83
N VAL A 298 8.45 -2.26 9.00
CA VAL A 298 7.52 -1.59 8.09
C VAL A 298 8.16 -1.19 6.78
N LEU A 299 9.34 -0.56 6.83
CA LEU A 299 9.99 -0.03 5.62
C LEU A 299 10.61 -1.11 4.73
N TRP A 300 10.96 -2.26 5.34
CA TRP A 300 11.66 -3.32 4.60
C TRP A 300 11.10 -4.72 4.85
N ARG A 301 11.24 -5.26 6.06
CA ARG A 301 11.10 -6.69 6.37
C ARG A 301 9.77 -7.28 5.91
N ASN A 302 8.67 -6.60 6.19
CA ASN A 302 7.32 -7.08 5.87
C ASN A 302 7.02 -7.00 4.37
N GLY A 303 7.32 -5.85 3.75
CA GLY A 303 7.16 -5.66 2.31
C GLY A 303 8.07 -6.58 1.50
N ALA A 304 9.34 -6.72 1.90
CA ALA A 304 10.30 -7.61 1.24
C ALA A 304 9.81 -9.07 1.23
N ARG A 305 9.22 -9.54 2.34
CA ARG A 305 8.62 -10.88 2.40
C ARG A 305 7.46 -11.03 1.42
N LEU A 306 6.55 -10.05 1.35
CA LEU A 306 5.41 -10.07 0.42
C LEU A 306 5.86 -10.02 -1.04
N LEU A 307 6.90 -9.24 -1.34
CA LEU A 307 7.42 -9.06 -2.69
C LEU A 307 8.45 -10.13 -3.10
N GLY A 308 8.81 -11.05 -2.19
CA GLY A 308 9.81 -12.09 -2.43
C GLY A 308 11.22 -11.53 -2.64
N LEU A 309 11.58 -10.41 -1.97
CA LEU A 309 12.92 -9.82 -1.98
C LEU A 309 13.82 -10.52 -0.96
N ARG A 310 15.11 -10.56 -1.25
CA ARG A 310 16.16 -11.14 -0.39
C ARG A 310 17.12 -10.08 0.13
#